data_77180cd9f9cbb10b3f8cfab754bfb2c8
#
_entry.id   77180cd9f9cbb10b3f8cfab754bfb2c8
#
_cell.length_a   1.000
_cell.length_b   1.000
_cell.length_c   1.000
_cell.angle_alpha   90.00
_cell.angle_beta   90.00
_cell.angle_gamma   90.00
#
_symmetry.space_group_name_H-M   'P 1'
#
loop_
_entity.id
_entity.type
_entity.pdbx_description
1 polymer ?
#
loop_
_entity_poly.entity_id
_entity_poly.type
_entity_poly.pdbx_seq_one_letter_code
_entity_poly.pdbx_strand_id
1 'polypeptide(L)'
;ALERVGLSAFGARHPAALSGGQRQRVALARALVIEPQVLLMDEPLSNLDAKLRMQVRQTIAELQAEAGITTVFVTHDQDEALALSHRIGVMNHGRLEQVGTPAEIYRRPASGYVADFVGAANLLPVTLAEGVAAGGTATVRLSGMSVRAVAPAALNAGAALLMARPESLVLAPAGHAAIAAPVLTARILRRQYLGEKTSYRVALDGGEQLQVDCHGPAHDAHRVGDVAALAFDPAATLVLAR
;
A
#
# COMPACT_ATOMS: atom_id res chain seq x y z
N ALA A 1 -23.50 -12.85 -22.67
CA ALA A 1 -22.14 -12.75 -22.06
C ALA A 1 -21.38 -11.53 -22.58
N LEU A 2 -21.27 -11.32 -23.90
CA LEU A 2 -20.52 -10.18 -24.46
C LEU A 2 -21.13 -8.81 -24.07
N GLU A 3 -22.43 -8.73 -23.89
CA GLU A 3 -23.11 -7.53 -23.42
C GLU A 3 -22.64 -7.11 -22.01
N ARG A 4 -22.52 -8.05 -21.09
CA ARG A 4 -22.05 -7.82 -19.71
C ARG A 4 -20.64 -7.26 -19.63
N VAL A 5 -19.81 -7.50 -20.65
CA VAL A 5 -18.44 -6.95 -20.73
C VAL A 5 -18.32 -5.78 -21.72
N GLY A 6 -19.45 -5.23 -22.20
CA GLY A 6 -19.50 -4.08 -23.11
C GLY A 6 -18.95 -4.38 -24.51
N LEU A 7 -19.10 -5.60 -25.00
CA LEU A 7 -18.56 -6.05 -26.29
C LEU A 7 -19.62 -6.56 -27.27
N SER A 8 -20.90 -6.19 -27.10
CA SER A 8 -22.00 -6.64 -27.98
C SER A 8 -21.72 -6.39 -29.47
N ALA A 9 -21.17 -5.23 -29.83
CA ALA A 9 -20.86 -4.86 -31.20
C ALA A 9 -19.69 -5.64 -31.85
N PHE A 10 -18.95 -6.41 -31.03
CA PHE A 10 -17.74 -7.11 -31.48
C PHE A 10 -17.91 -8.62 -31.65
N GLY A 11 -19.12 -9.15 -31.43
CA GLY A 11 -19.40 -10.60 -31.46
C GLY A 11 -19.04 -11.32 -32.77
N ALA A 12 -19.08 -10.61 -33.90
CA ALA A 12 -18.71 -11.15 -35.21
C ALA A 12 -17.20 -10.97 -35.54
N ARG A 13 -16.42 -10.32 -34.68
CA ARG A 13 -15.00 -10.08 -34.98
C ARG A 13 -14.14 -11.26 -34.54
N HIS A 14 -13.16 -11.58 -35.40
CA HIS A 14 -12.14 -12.57 -35.01
C HIS A 14 -11.25 -12.04 -33.87
N PRO A 15 -10.82 -12.86 -32.90
CA PRO A 15 -10.00 -12.45 -31.78
C PRO A 15 -8.73 -11.66 -32.13
N ALA A 16 -8.10 -11.97 -33.28
CA ALA A 16 -6.94 -11.24 -33.79
C ALA A 16 -7.25 -9.79 -34.18
N ALA A 17 -8.50 -9.43 -34.44
CA ALA A 17 -8.96 -8.08 -34.77
C ALA A 17 -9.39 -7.28 -33.52
N LEU A 18 -9.22 -7.83 -32.33
CA LEU A 18 -9.55 -7.20 -31.05
C LEU A 18 -8.30 -6.60 -30.39
N SER A 19 -8.47 -5.48 -29.67
CA SER A 19 -7.41 -4.93 -28.81
C SER A 19 -7.11 -5.86 -27.64
N GLY A 20 -5.96 -5.66 -26.96
CA GLY A 20 -5.58 -6.42 -25.77
C GLY A 20 -6.68 -6.48 -24.72
N GLY A 21 -7.23 -5.33 -24.34
CA GLY A 21 -8.31 -5.26 -23.35
C GLY A 21 -9.64 -5.81 -23.84
N GLN A 22 -9.93 -5.75 -25.15
CA GLN A 22 -11.10 -6.44 -25.70
C GLN A 22 -10.94 -7.95 -25.61
N ARG A 23 -9.76 -8.49 -25.93
CA ARG A 23 -9.46 -9.92 -25.74
C ARG A 23 -9.61 -10.35 -24.28
N GLN A 24 -9.11 -9.53 -23.32
CA GLN A 24 -9.25 -9.81 -21.89
C GLN A 24 -10.72 -9.87 -21.46
N ARG A 25 -11.54 -8.89 -21.90
CA ARG A 25 -12.98 -8.89 -21.61
C ARG A 25 -13.72 -10.08 -22.28
N VAL A 26 -13.29 -10.52 -23.43
CA VAL A 26 -13.82 -11.76 -24.07
C VAL A 26 -13.45 -12.99 -23.23
N ALA A 27 -12.21 -13.07 -22.71
CA ALA A 27 -11.80 -14.16 -21.82
C ALA A 27 -12.64 -14.20 -20.53
N LEU A 28 -12.91 -13.03 -19.95
CA LEU A 28 -13.79 -12.89 -18.79
C LEU A 28 -15.23 -13.33 -19.12
N ALA A 29 -15.79 -12.85 -20.24
CA ALA A 29 -17.13 -13.26 -20.70
C ALA A 29 -17.22 -14.78 -20.91
N ARG A 30 -16.17 -15.39 -21.45
CA ARG A 30 -16.07 -16.86 -21.62
C ARG A 30 -16.09 -17.61 -20.29
N ALA A 31 -15.37 -17.08 -19.28
CA ALA A 31 -15.35 -17.68 -17.95
C ALA A 31 -16.70 -17.54 -17.21
N LEU A 32 -17.45 -16.47 -17.48
CA LEU A 32 -18.73 -16.20 -16.85
C LEU A 32 -19.93 -16.88 -17.52
N VAL A 33 -19.83 -17.23 -18.80
CA VAL A 33 -20.99 -17.77 -19.58
C VAL A 33 -21.47 -19.12 -19.07
N ILE A 34 -20.60 -19.88 -18.39
CA ILE A 34 -20.92 -21.19 -17.80
C ILE A 34 -21.50 -21.07 -16.37
N GLU A 35 -21.70 -19.85 -15.88
CA GLU A 35 -22.24 -19.54 -14.55
C GLU A 35 -21.53 -20.33 -13.43
N PRO A 36 -20.21 -20.19 -13.27
CA PRO A 36 -19.44 -20.98 -12.32
C PRO A 36 -19.75 -20.56 -10.88
N GLN A 37 -19.66 -21.51 -9.92
CA GLN A 37 -19.76 -21.20 -8.50
C GLN A 37 -18.51 -20.48 -7.97
N VAL A 38 -17.34 -20.76 -8.58
CA VAL A 38 -16.05 -20.14 -8.25
C VAL A 38 -15.35 -19.72 -9.54
N LEU A 39 -14.92 -18.47 -9.60
CA LEU A 39 -14.13 -17.92 -10.70
C LEU A 39 -12.67 -17.78 -10.28
N LEU A 40 -11.77 -18.41 -11.02
CA LEU A 40 -10.34 -18.30 -10.81
C LEU A 40 -9.73 -17.39 -11.88
N MET A 41 -9.02 -16.35 -11.46
CA MET A 41 -8.32 -15.41 -12.34
C MET A 41 -6.86 -15.33 -11.95
N ASP A 42 -5.99 -15.73 -12.89
CA ASP A 42 -4.54 -15.68 -12.71
C ASP A 42 -3.97 -14.52 -13.53
N GLU A 43 -3.47 -13.50 -12.85
CA GLU A 43 -2.91 -12.26 -13.40
C GLU A 43 -3.72 -11.65 -14.57
N PRO A 44 -5.04 -11.45 -14.43
CA PRO A 44 -5.90 -11.12 -15.57
C PRO A 44 -5.65 -9.71 -16.15
N LEU A 45 -4.87 -8.86 -15.50
CA LEU A 45 -4.62 -7.47 -15.91
C LEU A 45 -3.16 -7.18 -16.25
N SER A 46 -2.26 -8.18 -16.17
CA SER A 46 -0.80 -8.00 -16.30
C SER A 46 -0.33 -7.41 -17.65
N ASN A 47 -1.05 -7.67 -18.74
CA ASN A 47 -0.66 -7.28 -20.10
C ASN A 47 -1.41 -6.03 -20.62
N LEU A 48 -1.96 -5.21 -19.72
CA LEU A 48 -2.72 -4.02 -20.06
C LEU A 48 -1.96 -2.74 -19.71
N ASP A 49 -2.12 -1.70 -20.53
CA ASP A 49 -1.67 -0.35 -20.18
C ASP A 49 -2.45 0.21 -18.98
N ALA A 50 -1.94 1.23 -18.32
CA ALA A 50 -2.49 1.75 -17.07
C ALA A 50 -3.96 2.20 -17.19
N LYS A 51 -4.33 2.87 -18.31
CA LYS A 51 -5.70 3.35 -18.53
C LYS A 51 -6.67 2.20 -18.74
N LEU A 52 -6.27 1.24 -19.56
CA LEU A 52 -7.08 0.07 -19.87
C LEU A 52 -7.21 -0.85 -18.65
N ARG A 53 -6.13 -0.99 -17.85
CA ARG A 53 -6.14 -1.72 -16.59
C ARG A 53 -7.20 -1.17 -15.62
N MET A 54 -7.25 0.15 -15.45
CA MET A 54 -8.29 0.79 -14.62
C MET A 54 -9.71 0.48 -15.11
N GLN A 55 -9.96 0.54 -16.42
CA GLN A 55 -11.27 0.24 -17.01
C GLN A 55 -11.68 -1.22 -16.80
N VAL A 56 -10.77 -2.16 -17.08
CA VAL A 56 -11.06 -3.59 -16.92
C VAL A 56 -11.22 -3.96 -15.44
N ARG A 57 -10.43 -3.36 -14.54
CA ARG A 57 -10.58 -3.50 -13.08
C ARG A 57 -11.98 -3.11 -12.61
N GLN A 58 -12.48 -1.96 -13.07
CA GLN A 58 -13.84 -1.51 -12.75
C GLN A 58 -14.89 -2.49 -13.29
N THR A 59 -14.74 -2.95 -14.54
CA THR A 59 -15.65 -3.94 -15.13
C THR A 59 -15.66 -5.25 -14.32
N ILE A 60 -14.50 -5.73 -13.84
CA ILE A 60 -14.42 -6.92 -13.00
C ILE A 60 -15.17 -6.71 -11.68
N ALA A 61 -14.95 -5.56 -11.01
CA ALA A 61 -15.64 -5.23 -9.76
C ALA A 61 -17.16 -5.21 -9.93
N GLU A 62 -17.67 -4.57 -10.99
CA GLU A 62 -19.10 -4.50 -11.32
C GLU A 62 -19.68 -5.89 -11.55
N LEU A 63 -19.00 -6.71 -12.34
CA LEU A 63 -19.43 -8.08 -12.66
C LEU A 63 -19.42 -9.00 -11.43
N GLN A 64 -18.45 -8.85 -10.54
CA GLN A 64 -18.39 -9.59 -9.28
C GLN A 64 -19.57 -9.24 -8.37
N ALA A 65 -19.86 -7.93 -8.24
CA ALA A 65 -20.97 -7.45 -7.43
C ALA A 65 -22.33 -7.92 -8.00
N GLU A 66 -22.51 -7.86 -9.32
CA GLU A 66 -23.74 -8.29 -10.00
C GLU A 66 -23.96 -9.81 -9.94
N ALA A 67 -22.89 -10.58 -10.17
CA ALA A 67 -23.00 -12.04 -10.30
C ALA A 67 -22.98 -12.76 -8.94
N GLY A 68 -22.50 -12.14 -7.87
CA GLY A 68 -22.37 -12.76 -6.54
C GLY A 68 -21.43 -13.98 -6.51
N ILE A 69 -20.53 -14.12 -7.52
CA ILE A 69 -19.67 -15.29 -7.69
C ILE A 69 -18.45 -15.16 -6.77
N THR A 70 -18.13 -16.21 -6.03
CA THR A 70 -16.86 -16.29 -5.30
C THR A 70 -15.70 -16.27 -6.27
N THR A 71 -14.82 -15.28 -6.14
CA THR A 71 -13.68 -15.11 -7.04
C THR A 71 -12.37 -15.22 -6.29
N VAL A 72 -11.44 -16.04 -6.82
CA VAL A 72 -10.04 -16.08 -6.41
C VAL A 72 -9.23 -15.37 -7.48
N PHE A 73 -8.56 -14.28 -7.08
CA PHE A 73 -7.81 -13.41 -7.97
C PHE A 73 -6.33 -13.45 -7.57
N VAL A 74 -5.46 -13.86 -8.48
CA VAL A 74 -4.01 -13.85 -8.29
C VAL A 74 -3.43 -12.65 -9.02
N THR A 75 -2.66 -11.85 -8.34
CA THR A 75 -1.97 -10.68 -8.91
C THR A 75 -0.69 -10.37 -8.15
N HIS A 76 0.28 -9.78 -8.83
CA HIS A 76 1.43 -9.13 -8.22
C HIS A 76 1.26 -7.60 -8.11
N ASP A 77 0.17 -7.05 -8.61
CA ASP A 77 -0.16 -5.62 -8.52
C ASP A 77 -0.94 -5.36 -7.21
N GLN A 78 -0.34 -4.54 -6.36
CA GLN A 78 -0.88 -4.22 -5.04
C GLN A 78 -2.18 -3.41 -5.13
N ASP A 79 -2.25 -2.47 -6.09
CA ASP A 79 -3.44 -1.64 -6.29
C ASP A 79 -4.63 -2.48 -6.74
N GLU A 80 -4.39 -3.53 -7.52
CA GLU A 80 -5.43 -4.48 -7.91
C GLU A 80 -5.94 -5.26 -6.69
N ALA A 81 -5.03 -5.81 -5.89
CA ALA A 81 -5.39 -6.56 -4.69
C ALA A 81 -6.17 -5.68 -3.70
N LEU A 82 -5.70 -4.45 -3.43
CA LEU A 82 -6.35 -3.53 -2.49
C LEU A 82 -7.72 -3.05 -2.99
N ALA A 83 -7.89 -2.86 -4.31
CA ALA A 83 -9.12 -2.29 -4.88
C ALA A 83 -10.23 -3.31 -5.15
N LEU A 84 -9.89 -4.57 -5.47
CA LEU A 84 -10.85 -5.58 -5.92
C LEU A 84 -11.23 -6.59 -4.83
N SER A 85 -10.38 -6.79 -3.82
CA SER A 85 -10.53 -7.92 -2.92
C SER A 85 -11.32 -7.56 -1.66
N HIS A 86 -12.19 -8.46 -1.20
CA HIS A 86 -12.75 -8.40 0.16
C HIS A 86 -11.76 -8.92 1.21
N ARG A 87 -10.92 -9.88 0.81
CA ARG A 87 -9.82 -10.43 1.62
C ARG A 87 -8.58 -10.64 0.75
N ILE A 88 -7.43 -10.34 1.30
CA ILE A 88 -6.12 -10.50 0.63
C ILE A 88 -5.31 -11.53 1.41
N GLY A 89 -4.72 -12.50 0.70
CA GLY A 89 -3.69 -13.37 1.22
C GLY A 89 -2.33 -12.95 0.67
N VAL A 90 -1.42 -12.50 1.52
CA VAL A 90 -0.03 -12.18 1.13
C VAL A 90 0.81 -13.45 1.25
N MET A 91 1.46 -13.83 0.16
CA MET A 91 2.32 -15.01 0.10
C MET A 91 3.80 -14.61 -0.02
N ASN A 92 4.66 -15.39 0.63
CA ASN A 92 6.10 -15.23 0.57
C ASN A 92 6.76 -16.61 0.53
N HIS A 93 7.58 -16.90 -0.49
CA HIS A 93 8.24 -18.19 -0.68
C HIS A 93 7.33 -19.41 -0.46
N GLY A 94 6.10 -19.38 -1.00
CA GLY A 94 5.13 -20.46 -0.89
C GLY A 94 4.41 -20.56 0.46
N ARG A 95 4.66 -19.64 1.39
CA ARG A 95 3.99 -19.55 2.69
C ARG A 95 3.01 -18.38 2.72
N LEU A 96 1.89 -18.56 3.40
CA LEU A 96 0.91 -17.53 3.64
C LEU A 96 1.35 -16.69 4.86
N GLU A 97 1.76 -15.45 4.63
CA GLU A 97 2.26 -14.53 5.67
C GLU A 97 1.11 -13.88 6.45
N GLN A 98 0.10 -13.43 5.75
CA GLN A 98 -1.06 -12.77 6.36
C GLN A 98 -2.30 -12.93 5.48
N VAL A 99 -3.46 -13.06 6.11
CA VAL A 99 -4.78 -12.94 5.47
C VAL A 99 -5.61 -11.92 6.22
N GLY A 100 -6.19 -10.97 5.50
CA GLY A 100 -7.03 -9.93 6.11
C GLY A 100 -7.79 -9.13 5.06
N THR A 101 -8.59 -8.17 5.51
CA THR A 101 -9.16 -7.15 4.63
C THR A 101 -8.07 -6.25 4.05
N PRO A 102 -8.31 -5.55 2.93
CA PRO A 102 -7.35 -4.58 2.37
C PRO A 102 -6.85 -3.57 3.42
N ALA A 103 -7.75 -3.05 4.25
CA ALA A 103 -7.41 -2.11 5.31
C ALA A 103 -6.51 -2.72 6.41
N GLU A 104 -6.75 -3.97 6.79
CA GLU A 104 -5.92 -4.69 7.76
C GLU A 104 -4.52 -4.96 7.21
N ILE A 105 -4.43 -5.47 5.98
CA ILE A 105 -3.15 -5.76 5.32
C ILE A 105 -2.29 -4.49 5.19
N TYR A 106 -2.89 -3.37 4.80
CA TYR A 106 -2.19 -2.12 4.60
C TYR A 106 -1.83 -1.41 5.92
N ARG A 107 -2.80 -1.30 6.85
CA ARG A 107 -2.65 -0.51 8.08
C ARG A 107 -2.07 -1.30 9.25
N ARG A 108 -2.18 -2.63 9.25
CA ARG A 108 -1.73 -3.53 10.32
C ARG A 108 -0.98 -4.74 9.75
N PRO A 109 0.11 -4.52 8.99
CA PRO A 109 0.91 -5.62 8.45
C PRO A 109 1.47 -6.47 9.60
N ALA A 110 1.46 -7.79 9.40
CA ALA A 110 1.95 -8.73 10.39
C ALA A 110 3.49 -8.76 10.49
N SER A 111 4.18 -8.33 9.44
CA SER A 111 5.64 -8.34 9.37
C SER A 111 6.17 -7.18 8.53
N GLY A 112 7.48 -6.91 8.64
CA GLY A 112 8.16 -5.98 7.76
C GLY A 112 8.05 -6.35 6.28
N TYR A 113 8.04 -7.65 5.97
CA TYR A 113 7.82 -8.13 4.60
C TYR A 113 6.45 -7.69 4.06
N VAL A 114 5.37 -7.95 4.80
CA VAL A 114 4.02 -7.54 4.37
C VAL A 114 3.93 -6.03 4.22
N ALA A 115 4.54 -5.27 5.16
CA ALA A 115 4.57 -3.81 5.11
C ALA A 115 5.23 -3.28 3.83
N ASP A 116 6.37 -3.83 3.43
CA ASP A 116 7.15 -3.43 2.26
C ASP A 116 6.53 -3.95 0.95
N PHE A 117 5.97 -5.16 1.00
CA PHE A 117 5.31 -5.76 -0.17
C PHE A 117 3.99 -5.07 -0.53
N VAL A 118 3.22 -4.57 0.45
CA VAL A 118 1.91 -3.94 0.20
C VAL A 118 2.00 -2.42 0.38
N GLY A 119 2.64 -1.74 -0.57
CA GLY A 119 2.85 -0.30 -0.59
C GLY A 119 4.18 0.13 0.02
N ALA A 120 4.56 1.37 -0.23
CA ALA A 120 5.78 1.93 0.32
C ALA A 120 5.73 1.96 1.86
N ALA A 121 6.83 1.59 2.52
CA ALA A 121 6.97 1.64 3.97
C ALA A 121 8.37 2.11 4.38
N ASN A 122 8.43 2.97 5.38
CA ASN A 122 9.66 3.24 6.09
C ASN A 122 9.82 2.15 7.15
N LEU A 123 10.87 1.35 7.05
CA LEU A 123 11.20 0.27 7.98
C LEU A 123 12.56 0.59 8.63
N LEU A 124 12.53 1.02 9.89
CA LEU A 124 13.72 1.45 10.60
C LEU A 124 14.06 0.44 11.70
N PRO A 125 15.29 -0.10 11.73
CA PRO A 125 15.73 -0.96 12.82
C PRO A 125 15.72 -0.18 14.15
N VAL A 126 15.05 -0.73 15.16
CA VAL A 126 14.98 -0.16 16.50
C VAL A 126 15.15 -1.25 17.55
N THR A 127 15.31 -0.84 18.82
CA THR A 127 15.35 -1.75 19.96
C THR A 127 14.23 -1.43 20.94
N LEU A 128 13.45 -2.45 21.29
CA LEU A 128 12.48 -2.38 22.38
C LEU A 128 13.20 -2.64 23.71
N ALA A 129 13.09 -1.71 24.63
CA ALA A 129 13.64 -1.85 25.99
C ALA A 129 12.86 -2.91 26.79
N GLU A 130 11.56 -3.01 26.55
CA GLU A 130 10.64 -3.90 27.26
C GLU A 130 9.69 -4.56 26.24
N GLY A 131 9.12 -5.69 26.62
CA GLY A 131 8.08 -6.36 25.82
C GLY A 131 6.80 -5.52 25.78
N VAL A 132 6.04 -5.64 24.70
CA VAL A 132 4.76 -4.95 24.51
C VAL A 132 3.68 -5.96 24.11
N ALA A 133 2.49 -5.84 24.71
CA ALA A 133 1.33 -6.67 24.38
C ALA A 133 0.74 -6.27 23.01
N ALA A 134 0.00 -7.18 22.38
CA ALA A 134 -0.74 -6.89 21.17
C ALA A 134 -1.72 -5.72 21.38
N GLY A 135 -1.73 -4.76 20.48
CA GLY A 135 -2.51 -3.51 20.59
C GLY A 135 -1.92 -2.49 21.57
N GLY A 136 -0.84 -2.82 22.29
CA GLY A 136 -0.16 -1.92 23.20
C GLY A 136 0.70 -0.89 22.47
N THR A 137 1.11 0.16 23.21
CA THR A 137 2.00 1.21 22.71
C THR A 137 3.41 1.01 23.25
N ALA A 138 4.39 0.96 22.36
CA ALA A 138 5.80 0.99 22.68
C ALA A 138 6.37 2.41 22.48
N THR A 139 7.43 2.71 23.22
CA THR A 139 8.25 3.90 22.97
C THR A 139 9.64 3.44 22.54
N VAL A 140 10.06 3.87 21.36
CA VAL A 140 11.38 3.55 20.81
C VAL A 140 12.22 4.83 20.65
N ARG A 141 13.54 4.68 20.62
CA ARG A 141 14.45 5.81 20.35
C ARG A 141 14.85 5.83 18.89
N LEU A 142 14.71 7.00 18.26
CA LEU A 142 15.11 7.28 16.89
C LEU A 142 15.81 8.64 16.84
N SER A 143 17.03 8.71 16.35
CA SER A 143 17.85 9.95 16.30
C SER A 143 17.83 10.73 17.63
N GLY A 144 17.93 10.01 18.76
CA GLY A 144 17.93 10.60 20.10
C GLY A 144 16.55 10.97 20.67
N MET A 145 15.51 10.97 19.87
CA MET A 145 14.13 11.30 20.27
C MET A 145 13.30 10.04 20.58
N SER A 146 12.28 10.20 21.41
CA SER A 146 11.32 9.13 21.74
C SER A 146 10.15 9.16 20.77
N VAL A 147 9.93 8.07 20.04
CA VAL A 147 8.81 7.89 19.11
C VAL A 147 7.87 6.84 19.68
N ARG A 148 6.57 7.13 19.73
CA ARG A 148 5.53 6.19 20.13
C ARG A 148 5.01 5.42 18.93
N ALA A 149 4.82 4.12 19.10
CA ALA A 149 4.32 3.22 18.05
C ALA A 149 3.41 2.15 18.64
N VAL A 150 2.43 1.69 17.88
CA VAL A 150 1.51 0.61 18.27
C VAL A 150 2.09 -0.74 17.85
N ALA A 151 2.00 -1.75 18.70
CA ALA A 151 2.38 -3.12 18.38
C ALA A 151 1.14 -3.89 17.90
N PRO A 152 1.03 -4.28 16.61
CA PRO A 152 -0.12 -5.06 16.11
C PRO A 152 -0.20 -6.45 16.76
N ALA A 153 0.95 -7.02 17.12
CA ALA A 153 1.10 -8.29 17.83
C ALA A 153 1.98 -8.11 19.06
N ALA A 154 1.93 -9.06 19.99
CA ALA A 154 2.82 -9.06 21.15
C ALA A 154 4.28 -9.20 20.71
N LEU A 155 5.17 -8.40 21.27
CA LEU A 155 6.61 -8.40 20.99
C LEU A 155 7.39 -8.49 22.30
N ASN A 156 8.48 -9.23 22.27
CA ASN A 156 9.45 -9.27 23.36
C ASN A 156 10.41 -8.07 23.28
N ALA A 157 11.09 -7.78 24.40
CA ALA A 157 12.23 -6.85 24.38
C ALA A 157 13.30 -7.33 23.39
N GLY A 158 13.95 -6.40 22.70
CA GLY A 158 15.03 -6.69 21.76
C GLY A 158 14.85 -6.03 20.40
N ALA A 159 15.43 -6.60 19.35
CA ALA A 159 15.42 -6.05 18.00
C ALA A 159 14.01 -6.04 17.40
N ALA A 160 13.62 -4.90 16.84
CA ALA A 160 12.32 -4.68 16.21
C ALA A 160 12.46 -3.76 14.99
N LEU A 161 11.37 -3.55 14.26
CA LEU A 161 11.26 -2.58 13.17
C LEU A 161 10.21 -1.53 13.53
N LEU A 162 10.61 -0.25 13.48
CA LEU A 162 9.66 0.87 13.48
C LEU A 162 9.16 1.04 12.04
N MET A 163 7.86 0.94 11.84
CA MET A 163 7.21 1.07 10.54
C MET A 163 6.35 2.32 10.50
N ALA A 164 6.52 3.14 9.46
CA ALA A 164 5.64 4.25 9.15
C ALA A 164 5.39 4.34 7.64
N ARG A 165 4.13 4.55 7.25
CA ARG A 165 3.80 4.83 5.85
C ARG A 165 4.30 6.23 5.47
N PRO A 166 4.81 6.46 4.25
CA PRO A 166 5.28 7.79 3.82
C PRO A 166 4.24 8.90 3.96
N GLU A 167 2.98 8.59 3.70
CA GLU A 167 1.84 9.52 3.81
C GLU A 167 1.37 9.76 5.27
N SER A 168 1.79 8.92 6.21
CA SER A 168 1.50 9.10 7.65
C SER A 168 2.49 10.00 8.36
N LEU A 169 3.58 10.37 7.70
CA LEU A 169 4.58 11.27 8.22
C LEU A 169 4.20 12.72 7.91
N VAL A 170 4.37 13.60 8.87
CA VAL A 170 4.12 15.04 8.71
C VAL A 170 5.44 15.76 8.54
N LEU A 171 5.59 16.48 7.44
CA LEU A 171 6.75 17.32 7.14
C LEU A 171 6.30 18.78 7.11
N ALA A 172 6.95 19.62 7.91
CA ALA A 172 6.63 21.04 8.01
C ALA A 172 7.90 21.89 8.07
N PRO A 173 7.81 23.21 7.76
CA PRO A 173 8.92 24.12 7.93
C PRO A 173 9.48 24.07 9.37
N ALA A 174 10.80 24.23 9.52
CA ALA A 174 11.43 24.27 10.83
C ALA A 174 10.80 25.36 11.70
N GLY A 175 10.47 25.03 12.95
CA GLY A 175 9.84 25.98 13.89
C GLY A 175 8.32 26.11 13.78
N HIS A 176 7.66 25.29 12.96
CA HIS A 176 6.18 25.33 12.83
C HIS A 176 5.51 24.75 14.08
N ALA A 177 4.79 25.60 14.82
CA ALA A 177 4.20 25.27 16.13
C ALA A 177 3.01 24.27 16.08
N ALA A 178 2.54 23.87 14.90
CA ALA A 178 1.33 23.07 14.73
C ALA A 178 1.57 21.56 14.76
N ILE A 179 2.81 21.08 14.94
CA ILE A 179 3.12 19.66 14.98
C ILE A 179 3.13 19.18 16.43
N ALA A 180 2.29 18.21 16.78
CA ALA A 180 2.35 17.55 18.08
C ALA A 180 3.71 16.86 18.25
N ALA A 181 4.43 17.16 19.35
CA ALA A 181 5.71 16.52 19.67
C ALA A 181 5.60 14.99 19.82
N PRO A 182 6.68 14.24 19.56
CA PRO A 182 8.06 14.67 19.29
C PRO A 182 8.30 15.05 17.83
N VAL A 183 9.08 16.09 17.61
CA VAL A 183 9.49 16.57 16.29
C VAL A 183 10.96 16.28 16.08
N LEU A 184 11.29 15.56 15.00
CA LEU A 184 12.66 15.30 14.58
C LEU A 184 13.10 16.33 13.54
N THR A 185 14.39 16.60 13.51
CA THR A 185 14.99 17.41 12.46
C THR A 185 15.27 16.52 11.25
N ALA A 186 14.83 16.94 10.09
CA ALA A 186 15.00 16.21 8.83
C ALA A 186 15.56 17.12 7.75
N ARG A 187 16.60 16.67 7.05
CA ARG A 187 17.17 17.36 5.87
C ARG A 187 16.60 16.74 4.61
N ILE A 188 16.09 17.57 3.69
CA ILE A 188 15.59 17.13 2.40
C ILE A 188 16.76 16.73 1.48
N LEU A 189 16.85 15.45 1.13
CA LEU A 189 17.88 14.90 0.23
C LEU A 189 17.41 14.88 -1.22
N ARG A 190 16.13 14.57 -1.46
CA ARG A 190 15.54 14.45 -2.78
C ARG A 190 14.08 14.88 -2.74
N ARG A 191 13.63 15.48 -3.85
CA ARG A 191 12.24 15.85 -4.09
C ARG A 191 11.79 15.27 -5.43
N GLN A 192 10.61 14.66 -5.46
CA GLN A 192 10.00 14.13 -6.68
C GLN A 192 8.53 14.56 -6.71
N TYR A 193 8.20 15.43 -7.66
CA TYR A 193 6.84 15.87 -7.92
C TYR A 193 6.10 14.80 -8.74
N LEU A 194 4.93 14.34 -8.25
CA LEU A 194 4.15 13.26 -8.85
C LEU A 194 2.71 13.70 -9.19
N GLY A 195 2.47 14.99 -9.33
CA GLY A 195 1.16 15.58 -9.63
C GLY A 195 0.32 15.74 -8.36
N GLU A 196 -0.35 14.71 -7.91
CA GLU A 196 -1.22 14.73 -6.72
C GLU A 196 -0.47 14.80 -5.38
N LYS A 197 0.81 14.42 -5.40
CA LYS A 197 1.71 14.43 -4.24
C LYS A 197 3.12 14.82 -4.62
N THR A 198 3.90 15.20 -3.63
CA THR A 198 5.37 15.25 -3.73
C THR A 198 5.98 14.25 -2.76
N SER A 199 6.82 13.39 -3.27
CA SER A 199 7.59 12.44 -2.48
C SER A 199 8.97 13.03 -2.14
N TYR A 200 9.28 13.08 -0.85
CA TYR A 200 10.56 13.54 -0.33
C TYR A 200 11.36 12.38 0.23
N ARG A 201 12.67 12.35 -0.07
CA ARG A 201 13.62 11.55 0.69
C ARG A 201 14.30 12.49 1.69
N VAL A 202 14.22 12.15 2.96
CA VAL A 202 14.79 12.95 4.05
C VAL A 202 15.80 12.15 4.84
N ALA A 203 16.82 12.82 5.42
CA ALA A 203 17.74 12.22 6.38
C ALA A 203 17.52 12.84 7.76
N LEU A 204 17.49 12.01 8.79
CA LEU A 204 17.52 12.42 10.19
C LEU A 204 18.96 12.68 10.65
N ASP A 205 19.12 13.35 11.79
CA ASP A 205 20.44 13.65 12.36
C ASP A 205 21.22 12.37 12.74
N GLY A 206 20.52 11.26 13.02
CA GLY A 206 21.13 9.94 13.26
C GLY A 206 21.59 9.20 11.99
N GLY A 207 21.33 9.74 10.80
CA GLY A 207 21.70 9.16 9.52
C GLY A 207 20.61 8.27 8.89
N GLU A 208 19.51 8.03 9.60
CA GLU A 208 18.37 7.27 9.05
C GLU A 208 17.73 8.06 7.91
N GLN A 209 17.33 7.35 6.85
CA GLN A 209 16.65 7.96 5.71
C GLN A 209 15.20 7.46 5.64
N LEU A 210 14.28 8.40 5.39
CA LEU A 210 12.86 8.11 5.23
C LEU A 210 12.31 8.70 3.95
N GLN A 211 11.24 8.09 3.46
CA GLN A 211 10.37 8.68 2.44
C GLN A 211 9.19 9.35 3.14
N VAL A 212 8.86 10.55 2.69
CA VAL A 212 7.66 11.29 3.15
C VAL A 212 6.87 11.70 1.93
N ASP A 213 5.59 11.33 1.90
CA ASP A 213 4.68 11.69 0.80
C ASP A 213 3.72 12.77 1.28
N CYS A 214 3.89 13.97 0.77
CA CYS A 214 3.05 15.11 1.09
C CYS A 214 1.96 15.28 0.04
N HIS A 215 0.73 15.49 0.49
CA HIS A 215 -0.46 15.70 -0.33
C HIS A 215 -1.07 17.09 -0.07
N GLY A 216 -1.97 17.52 -0.94
CA GLY A 216 -2.71 18.78 -0.77
C GLY A 216 -2.00 20.00 -1.38
N PRO A 217 -2.55 21.22 -1.18
CA PRO A 217 -2.15 22.41 -1.92
C PRO A 217 -0.70 22.85 -1.74
N ALA A 218 -0.08 22.52 -0.60
CA ALA A 218 1.31 22.90 -0.28
C ALA A 218 2.26 21.70 -0.28
N HIS A 219 1.91 20.61 -0.98
CA HIS A 219 2.72 19.38 -0.98
C HIS A 219 4.13 19.56 -1.56
N ASP A 220 4.41 20.65 -2.27
CA ASP A 220 5.69 20.95 -2.92
C ASP A 220 6.46 22.11 -2.25
N ALA A 221 6.13 22.46 -1.01
CA ALA A 221 6.67 23.61 -0.28
C ALA A 221 8.18 23.52 0.03
N HIS A 222 8.75 22.30 0.12
CA HIS A 222 10.16 22.10 0.50
C HIS A 222 11.07 21.91 -0.71
N ARG A 223 12.33 22.35 -0.56
CA ARG A 223 13.40 22.21 -1.57
C ARG A 223 14.50 21.27 -1.07
N VAL A 224 15.26 20.72 -2.00
CA VAL A 224 16.46 19.93 -1.66
C VAL A 224 17.45 20.82 -0.90
N GLY A 225 17.97 20.32 0.21
CA GLY A 225 18.85 21.02 1.13
C GLY A 225 18.14 21.70 2.30
N ASP A 226 16.81 21.91 2.23
CA ASP A 226 16.05 22.49 3.33
C ASP A 226 16.11 21.59 4.57
N VAL A 227 16.04 22.24 5.73
CA VAL A 227 15.84 21.59 7.04
C VAL A 227 14.37 21.76 7.42
N ALA A 228 13.72 20.66 7.73
CA ALA A 228 12.31 20.60 8.04
C ALA A 228 12.07 19.89 9.37
N ALA A 229 10.91 20.14 9.95
CA ALA A 229 10.38 19.42 11.09
C ALA A 229 9.64 18.17 10.61
N LEU A 230 9.98 17.00 11.15
CA LEU A 230 9.34 15.71 10.84
C LEU A 230 8.66 15.16 12.08
N ALA A 231 7.41 14.74 11.96
CA ALA A 231 6.69 14.07 13.03
C ALA A 231 6.07 12.75 12.55
N PHE A 232 6.00 11.80 13.46
CA PHE A 232 5.31 10.54 13.31
C PHE A 232 3.90 10.64 13.89
N ASP A 233 2.90 10.17 13.17
CA ASP A 233 1.57 9.94 13.77
C ASP A 233 1.63 8.70 14.67
N PRO A 234 1.47 8.85 16.01
CA PRO A 234 1.56 7.70 16.92
C PRO A 234 0.51 6.62 16.67
N ALA A 235 -0.64 6.97 16.08
CA ALA A 235 -1.71 6.02 15.77
C ALA A 235 -1.45 5.22 14.48
N ALA A 236 -0.67 5.79 13.55
CA ALA A 236 -0.32 5.18 12.27
C ALA A 236 1.11 4.62 12.25
N THR A 237 1.90 4.84 13.30
CA THR A 237 3.24 4.29 13.44
C THR A 237 3.20 2.96 14.17
N LEU A 238 3.83 1.93 13.61
CA LEU A 238 3.83 0.58 14.16
C LEU A 238 5.22 0.15 14.62
N VAL A 239 5.24 -0.79 15.56
CA VAL A 239 6.44 -1.57 15.86
C VAL A 239 6.17 -3.04 15.52
N LEU A 240 7.04 -3.65 14.70
CA LEU A 240 6.90 -4.99 14.14
C LEU A 240 8.08 -5.86 14.58
N ALA A 241 7.87 -7.19 14.56
CA ALA A 241 8.98 -8.14 14.68
C ALA A 241 9.98 -7.94 13.53
N ARG A 242 11.25 -8.12 13.83
CA ARG A 242 12.34 -8.09 12.85
C ARG A 242 12.46 -9.40 12.10
#